data_3302d977d4cd11331adbccb6b6eca967
#
_entry.id   3302d977d4cd11331adbccb6b6eca967
#
_cell.length_a   1.000
_cell.length_b   1.000
_cell.length_c   1.000
_cell.angle_alpha   90.00
_cell.angle_beta   90.00
_cell.angle_gamma   90.00
#
_symmetry.space_group_name_H-M   'P 1'
#
loop_
_entity.id
_entity.type
_entity.pdbx_description
1 polymer ?
#
loop_
_entity_poly.entity_id
_entity_poly.type
_entity_poly.pdbx_seq_one_letter_code
_entity_poly.pdbx_strand_id
1 'polypeptide(L)'
;QVNVYNNGVLVRTMPTSMGMGGTQTVAGQTLTFWTPPGVYTVMDKSNPVVMDSSTYGLPVNSHLGYRETINYATRISPDGIYLHQLDSTVWAQGNTNTSHGCLNLNGDNAKWFFGFSQPGDIVEVRNTGGPPLSLQNNGDWSVPWAQWQAGSAPA
;
A
#
# COMPACT_ATOMS: atom_id res chain seq x y z
N GLN A 1 -5.01 -9.35 -6.43
CA GLN A 1 -4.83 -8.65 -7.72
C GLN A 1 -5.24 -7.19 -7.64
N VAL A 2 -4.72 -6.34 -8.53
CA VAL A 2 -5.15 -4.97 -8.74
C VAL A 2 -5.93 -4.90 -10.04
N ASN A 3 -7.18 -4.43 -9.97
CA ASN A 3 -8.00 -4.16 -11.15
C ASN A 3 -8.00 -2.65 -11.38
N VAL A 4 -7.57 -2.23 -12.55
CA VAL A 4 -7.47 -0.81 -12.91
C VAL A 4 -8.58 -0.44 -13.88
N TYR A 5 -9.29 0.64 -13.55
CA TYR A 5 -10.42 1.14 -14.34
C TYR A 5 -10.13 2.55 -14.86
N ASN A 6 -10.61 2.83 -16.06
CA ASN A 6 -10.65 4.17 -16.63
C ASN A 6 -12.09 4.50 -17.02
N ASN A 7 -12.67 5.53 -16.41
CA ASN A 7 -14.08 5.90 -16.62
C ASN A 7 -15.04 4.71 -16.47
N GLY A 8 -14.83 3.87 -15.45
CA GLY A 8 -15.66 2.70 -15.17
C GLY A 8 -15.36 1.46 -16.03
N VAL A 9 -14.46 1.55 -17.00
CA VAL A 9 -14.05 0.43 -17.86
C VAL A 9 -12.78 -0.21 -17.31
N LEU A 10 -12.80 -1.54 -17.09
CA LEU A 10 -11.60 -2.30 -16.69
C LEU A 10 -10.58 -2.27 -17.84
N VAL A 11 -9.43 -1.65 -17.60
CA VAL A 11 -8.37 -1.52 -18.62
C VAL A 11 -7.18 -2.44 -18.35
N ARG A 12 -6.98 -2.88 -17.11
CA ARG A 12 -5.90 -3.81 -16.77
C ARG A 12 -6.17 -4.53 -15.45
N THR A 13 -5.76 -5.80 -15.39
CA THR A 13 -5.67 -6.58 -14.16
C THR A 13 -4.21 -6.98 -13.92
N MET A 14 -3.71 -6.74 -12.71
CA MET A 14 -2.32 -6.99 -12.34
C MET A 14 -2.26 -7.92 -11.13
N PRO A 15 -1.61 -9.09 -11.21
CA PRO A 15 -1.29 -9.87 -10.03
C PRO A 15 -0.47 -9.05 -9.05
N THR A 16 -0.76 -9.15 -7.75
CA THR A 16 -0.02 -8.46 -6.70
C THR A 16 0.20 -9.36 -5.49
N SER A 17 1.25 -9.06 -4.72
CA SER A 17 1.50 -9.59 -3.38
C SER A 17 1.52 -8.41 -2.42
N MET A 18 0.70 -8.47 -1.38
CA MET A 18 0.50 -7.38 -0.41
C MET A 18 1.12 -7.72 0.95
N GLY A 19 0.75 -6.96 1.98
CA GLY A 19 1.20 -7.17 3.35
C GLY A 19 0.93 -8.58 3.85
N MET A 20 1.99 -9.25 4.36
CA MET A 20 1.95 -10.65 4.80
C MET A 20 1.10 -10.89 6.04
N GLY A 21 0.71 -9.82 6.74
CA GLY A 21 0.01 -9.91 8.01
C GLY A 21 0.91 -10.17 9.20
N GLY A 22 0.29 -10.28 10.37
CA GLY A 22 1.03 -10.47 11.61
C GLY A 22 1.59 -9.17 12.19
N THR A 23 2.31 -9.31 13.31
CA THR A 23 2.89 -8.21 14.07
C THR A 23 4.29 -8.56 14.56
N GLN A 24 5.12 -7.56 14.80
CA GLN A 24 6.40 -7.69 15.49
C GLN A 24 6.55 -6.55 16.49
N THR A 25 6.96 -6.87 17.72
CA THR A 25 7.28 -5.84 18.73
C THR A 25 8.77 -5.57 18.75
N VAL A 26 9.14 -4.31 18.55
CA VAL A 26 10.53 -3.84 18.56
C VAL A 26 10.61 -2.63 19.49
N ALA A 27 11.48 -2.67 20.50
CA ALA A 27 11.70 -1.58 21.48
C ALA A 27 10.38 -1.04 22.10
N GLY A 28 9.41 -1.93 22.39
CA GLY A 28 8.11 -1.56 22.96
C GLY A 28 7.07 -1.04 21.96
N GLN A 29 7.42 -0.90 20.69
CA GLN A 29 6.51 -0.54 19.62
C GLN A 29 6.04 -1.80 18.87
N THR A 30 4.73 -1.96 18.69
CA THR A 30 4.16 -3.04 17.87
C THR A 30 3.98 -2.57 16.43
N LEU A 31 4.71 -3.20 15.53
CA LEU A 31 4.62 -3.00 14.08
C LEU A 31 3.65 -4.03 13.49
N THR A 32 2.88 -3.63 12.50
CA THR A 32 1.94 -4.52 11.78
C THR A 32 2.32 -4.60 10.32
N PHE A 33 2.16 -5.77 9.71
CA PHE A 33 2.56 -6.04 8.33
C PHE A 33 1.35 -6.29 7.42
N TRP A 34 0.22 -5.69 7.75
CA TRP A 34 -0.96 -5.70 6.91
C TRP A 34 -0.95 -4.55 5.91
N THR A 35 -1.57 -4.76 4.75
CA THR A 35 -2.07 -3.64 3.94
C THR A 35 -3.47 -3.33 4.45
N PRO A 36 -3.71 -2.22 5.17
CA PRO A 36 -5.03 -1.93 5.72
C PRO A 36 -6.09 -1.83 4.62
N PRO A 37 -7.25 -2.50 4.76
CA PRO A 37 -8.34 -2.31 3.82
C PRO A 37 -8.93 -0.90 3.96
N GLY A 38 -9.27 -0.28 2.83
CA GLY A 38 -9.82 1.06 2.79
C GLY A 38 -9.65 1.73 1.44
N VAL A 39 -10.03 2.99 1.38
CA VAL A 39 -9.93 3.83 0.18
C VAL A 39 -8.76 4.78 0.33
N TYR A 40 -7.75 4.57 -0.49
CA TYR A 40 -6.54 5.38 -0.61
C TYR A 40 -6.63 6.32 -1.79
N THR A 41 -5.75 7.31 -1.82
CA THR A 41 -5.51 8.13 -3.01
C THR A 41 -4.04 8.06 -3.42
N VAL A 42 -3.77 8.08 -4.72
CA VAL A 42 -2.40 8.26 -5.21
C VAL A 42 -1.89 9.62 -4.75
N MET A 43 -0.74 9.64 -4.07
CA MET A 43 -0.14 10.87 -3.52
C MET A 43 0.95 11.41 -4.42
N ASP A 44 1.99 10.62 -4.63
CA ASP A 44 3.17 10.97 -5.42
C ASP A 44 3.78 9.72 -6.07
N LYS A 45 4.79 9.95 -6.93
CA LYS A 45 5.48 8.90 -7.65
C LYS A 45 6.99 9.13 -7.62
N SER A 46 7.77 8.08 -7.42
CA SER A 46 9.23 8.13 -7.38
C SER A 46 9.85 6.95 -8.14
N ASN A 47 10.96 7.21 -8.84
CA ASN A 47 11.70 6.19 -9.57
C ASN A 47 13.18 6.57 -9.72
N PRO A 48 14.11 5.93 -8.98
CA PRO A 48 13.87 4.95 -7.91
C PRO A 48 13.53 5.59 -6.56
N VAL A 49 13.21 4.73 -5.57
CA VAL A 49 13.12 5.11 -4.16
C VAL A 49 13.82 4.07 -3.30
N VAL A 50 14.49 4.49 -2.21
CA VAL A 50 15.07 3.59 -1.21
C VAL A 50 14.03 3.35 -0.13
N MET A 51 13.64 2.09 0.02
CA MET A 51 12.80 1.61 1.12
C MET A 51 13.70 1.11 2.25
N ASP A 52 13.52 1.67 3.44
CA ASP A 52 14.35 1.37 4.60
C ASP A 52 13.45 1.17 5.82
N SER A 53 13.45 -0.05 6.36
CA SER A 53 12.59 -0.44 7.47
C SER A 53 12.88 0.33 8.77
N SER A 54 14.08 0.89 8.92
CA SER A 54 14.41 1.71 10.09
C SER A 54 13.61 3.00 10.19
N THR A 55 13.07 3.48 9.07
CA THR A 55 12.25 4.70 9.03
C THR A 55 10.95 4.59 9.81
N TYR A 56 10.45 3.38 10.04
CA TYR A 56 9.26 3.12 10.86
C TYR A 56 9.57 2.28 12.12
N GLY A 57 10.84 2.20 12.51
CA GLY A 57 11.27 1.60 13.77
C GLY A 57 11.69 0.12 13.71
N LEU A 58 11.74 -0.51 12.53
CA LEU A 58 12.23 -1.88 12.35
C LEU A 58 13.71 -1.84 11.92
N PRO A 59 14.68 -2.25 12.79
CA PRO A 59 16.09 -2.20 12.43
C PRO A 59 16.38 -3.03 11.17
N VAL A 60 17.18 -2.49 10.26
CA VAL A 60 17.54 -3.15 8.97
C VAL A 60 18.12 -4.54 9.19
N ASN A 61 18.91 -4.73 10.26
CA ASN A 61 19.56 -6.00 10.59
C ASN A 61 18.66 -6.96 11.40
N SER A 62 17.40 -6.62 11.67
CA SER A 62 16.46 -7.52 12.33
C SER A 62 15.92 -8.57 11.37
N HIS A 63 15.25 -9.60 11.92
CA HIS A 63 14.74 -10.74 11.14
C HIS A 63 13.87 -10.35 9.94
N LEU A 64 13.07 -9.29 10.08
CA LEU A 64 12.21 -8.76 9.00
C LEU A 64 12.66 -7.39 8.52
N GLY A 65 13.84 -6.93 8.95
CA GLY A 65 14.41 -5.66 8.50
C GLY A 65 14.86 -5.73 7.05
N TYR A 66 14.83 -4.58 6.38
CA TYR A 66 15.28 -4.48 4.99
C TYR A 66 15.76 -3.07 4.66
N ARG A 67 16.61 -2.98 3.65
CA ARG A 67 16.90 -1.76 2.92
C ARG A 67 17.11 -2.12 1.46
N GLU A 68 16.21 -1.65 0.61
CA GLU A 68 16.21 -1.99 -0.81
C GLU A 68 15.86 -0.79 -1.69
N THR A 69 16.36 -0.79 -2.90
CA THR A 69 16.01 0.20 -3.92
C THR A 69 14.93 -0.40 -4.81
N ILE A 70 13.78 0.27 -4.88
CA ILE A 70 12.65 -0.14 -5.71
C ILE A 70 12.42 0.87 -6.84
N ASN A 71 11.82 0.39 -7.93
CA ASN A 71 11.51 1.20 -9.09
C ASN A 71 10.00 1.35 -9.28
N TYR A 72 9.62 2.39 -10.03
CA TYR A 72 8.23 2.66 -10.40
C TYR A 72 7.30 2.64 -9.18
N ALA A 73 7.67 3.41 -8.15
CA ALA A 73 6.94 3.48 -6.89
C ALA A 73 5.84 4.54 -6.94
N THR A 74 4.58 4.10 -6.83
CA THR A 74 3.40 4.96 -6.71
C THR A 74 2.92 4.93 -5.27
N ARG A 75 3.06 6.04 -4.55
CA ARG A 75 2.71 6.15 -3.13
C ARG A 75 1.22 6.38 -2.93
N ILE A 76 0.64 5.68 -1.97
CA ILE A 76 -0.80 5.77 -1.67
C ILE A 76 -1.11 6.07 -0.19
N SER A 77 -0.10 6.08 0.71
CA SER A 77 -0.31 6.46 2.11
C SER A 77 0.86 7.24 2.70
N PRO A 78 0.62 8.11 3.71
CA PRO A 78 1.68 8.86 4.40
C PRO A 78 2.72 7.97 5.09
N ASP A 79 2.32 6.80 5.59
CA ASP A 79 3.18 5.84 6.27
C ASP A 79 3.98 4.92 5.33
N GLY A 80 3.89 5.16 4.01
CA GLY A 80 4.80 4.53 3.07
C GLY A 80 4.29 3.26 2.41
N ILE A 81 2.99 3.15 2.16
CA ILE A 81 2.45 2.09 1.29
C ILE A 81 2.53 2.55 -0.16
N TYR A 82 3.12 1.68 -1.01
CA TYR A 82 3.32 1.92 -2.44
C TYR A 82 2.80 0.74 -3.26
N LEU A 83 2.41 1.01 -4.51
CA LEU A 83 2.47 0.02 -5.59
C LEU A 83 3.83 0.18 -6.26
N HIS A 84 4.64 -0.89 -6.35
CA HIS A 84 5.99 -0.79 -6.88
C HIS A 84 6.49 -2.09 -7.51
N GLN A 85 7.54 -1.97 -8.33
CA GLN A 85 8.24 -3.13 -8.86
C GLN A 85 8.96 -3.91 -7.75
N LEU A 86 8.74 -5.24 -7.72
CA LEU A 86 9.57 -6.17 -6.95
C LEU A 86 9.59 -7.54 -7.64
N ASP A 87 10.52 -7.73 -8.56
CA ASP A 87 10.57 -8.93 -9.39
C ASP A 87 10.93 -10.20 -8.59
N SER A 88 11.65 -10.08 -7.48
CA SER A 88 11.96 -11.20 -6.59
C SER A 88 10.71 -11.87 -5.99
N THR A 89 9.56 -11.19 -6.00
CA THR A 89 8.28 -11.71 -5.47
C THR A 89 7.28 -12.08 -6.56
N VAL A 90 7.67 -12.15 -7.83
CA VAL A 90 6.74 -12.51 -8.94
C VAL A 90 6.06 -13.86 -8.70
N TRP A 91 6.74 -14.82 -8.10
CA TRP A 91 6.19 -16.13 -7.71
C TRP A 91 5.02 -16.02 -6.71
N ALA A 92 4.98 -14.96 -5.90
CA ALA A 92 3.96 -14.72 -4.89
C ALA A 92 2.79 -13.87 -5.42
N GLN A 93 3.03 -13.06 -6.44
CA GLN A 93 2.04 -12.12 -6.98
C GLN A 93 0.82 -12.87 -7.54
N GLY A 94 -0.37 -12.56 -7.01
CA GLY A 94 -1.61 -13.27 -7.32
C GLY A 94 -1.81 -14.60 -6.56
N ASN A 95 -0.85 -14.99 -5.71
CA ASN A 95 -0.86 -16.27 -5.01
C ASN A 95 -0.79 -16.11 -3.49
N THR A 96 0.18 -15.36 -2.98
CA THR A 96 0.36 -15.16 -1.52
C THR A 96 0.90 -13.77 -1.21
N ASN A 97 0.74 -13.33 0.04
CA ASN A 97 1.19 -12.03 0.52
C ASN A 97 2.55 -12.14 1.23
N THR A 98 3.50 -11.29 0.87
CA THR A 98 4.90 -11.39 1.33
C THR A 98 5.51 -10.06 1.80
N SER A 99 4.82 -8.92 1.59
CA SER A 99 5.36 -7.60 1.92
C SER A 99 5.07 -7.16 3.35
N HIS A 100 5.59 -6.02 3.73
CA HIS A 100 5.30 -5.34 5.00
C HIS A 100 4.10 -4.39 4.91
N GLY A 101 3.44 -4.32 3.76
CA GLY A 101 2.27 -3.46 3.52
C GLY A 101 2.15 -2.96 2.08
N CYS A 102 3.26 -2.84 1.35
CA CYS A 102 3.25 -2.43 -0.06
C CYS A 102 2.58 -3.47 -0.97
N LEU A 103 2.15 -3.02 -2.14
CA LEU A 103 1.60 -3.86 -3.20
C LEU A 103 2.71 -4.12 -4.23
N ASN A 104 3.31 -5.31 -4.16
CA ASN A 104 4.39 -5.72 -5.06
C ASN A 104 3.84 -6.12 -6.43
N LEU A 105 4.42 -5.60 -7.48
CA LEU A 105 4.09 -5.85 -8.88
C LEU A 105 5.33 -6.30 -9.65
N ASN A 106 5.14 -7.00 -10.76
CA ASN A 106 6.22 -7.22 -11.70
C ASN A 106 6.59 -5.92 -12.44
N GLY A 107 7.77 -5.89 -13.08
CA GLY A 107 8.31 -4.68 -13.69
C GLY A 107 7.39 -4.06 -14.74
N ASP A 108 6.77 -4.86 -15.60
CA ASP A 108 5.87 -4.36 -16.65
C ASP A 108 4.61 -3.72 -16.07
N ASN A 109 4.01 -4.34 -15.05
CA ASN A 109 2.81 -3.82 -14.39
C ASN A 109 3.12 -2.56 -13.57
N ALA A 110 4.23 -2.56 -12.83
CA ALA A 110 4.63 -1.40 -12.04
C ALA A 110 4.93 -0.19 -12.93
N LYS A 111 5.69 -0.39 -14.01
CA LYS A 111 6.00 0.66 -14.99
C LYS A 111 4.74 1.20 -15.66
N TRP A 112 3.84 0.32 -16.05
CA TRP A 112 2.57 0.71 -16.69
C TRP A 112 1.71 1.52 -15.71
N PHE A 113 1.52 1.04 -14.48
CA PHE A 113 0.71 1.74 -13.47
C PHE A 113 1.32 3.09 -13.08
N PHE A 114 2.63 3.16 -12.97
CA PHE A 114 3.37 4.39 -12.73
C PHE A 114 3.13 5.43 -13.84
N GLY A 115 3.07 5.02 -15.09
CA GLY A 115 2.75 5.90 -16.22
C GLY A 115 1.27 6.29 -16.31
N PHE A 116 0.37 5.38 -15.93
CA PHE A 116 -1.07 5.55 -16.05
C PHE A 116 -1.65 6.42 -14.92
N SER A 117 -1.27 6.13 -13.66
CA SER A 117 -1.87 6.77 -12.48
C SER A 117 -1.49 8.25 -12.35
N GLN A 118 -2.40 9.03 -11.75
CA GLN A 118 -2.19 10.45 -11.43
C GLN A 118 -2.44 10.68 -9.93
N PRO A 119 -1.81 11.71 -9.32
CA PRO A 119 -2.16 12.14 -7.97
C PRO A 119 -3.66 12.41 -7.84
N GLY A 120 -4.29 11.86 -6.79
CA GLY A 120 -5.73 11.93 -6.58
C GLY A 120 -6.53 10.74 -7.12
N ASP A 121 -5.94 9.86 -7.95
CA ASP A 121 -6.61 8.63 -8.37
C ASP A 121 -6.91 7.74 -7.16
N ILE A 122 -8.07 7.10 -7.19
CA ILE A 122 -8.54 6.25 -6.08
C ILE A 122 -7.95 4.84 -6.20
N VAL A 123 -7.46 4.33 -5.06
CA VAL A 123 -7.02 2.94 -4.91
C VAL A 123 -7.78 2.31 -3.75
N GLU A 124 -8.72 1.42 -4.02
CA GLU A 124 -9.45 0.69 -3.00
C GLU A 124 -8.78 -0.65 -2.70
N VAL A 125 -8.45 -0.86 -1.43
CA VAL A 125 -7.89 -2.12 -0.92
C VAL A 125 -8.96 -2.88 -0.17
N ARG A 126 -9.16 -4.16 -0.49
CA ARG A 126 -10.20 -5.02 0.08
C ARG A 126 -9.65 -6.36 0.53
N ASN A 127 -10.33 -6.98 1.50
CA ASN A 127 -10.17 -8.39 1.87
C ASN A 127 -8.74 -8.79 2.27
N THR A 128 -8.02 -7.89 2.96
CA THR A 128 -6.65 -8.17 3.41
C THR A 128 -6.61 -8.91 4.74
N GLY A 129 -7.68 -8.84 5.55
CA GLY A 129 -7.73 -9.37 6.91
C GLY A 129 -7.11 -8.46 7.96
N GLY A 130 -6.52 -7.33 7.57
CA GLY A 130 -5.93 -6.36 8.48
C GLY A 130 -6.93 -5.38 9.08
N PRO A 131 -6.47 -4.54 10.03
CA PRO A 131 -7.27 -3.46 10.59
C PRO A 131 -7.59 -2.42 9.50
N PRO A 132 -8.73 -1.72 9.60
CA PRO A 132 -9.11 -0.67 8.66
C PRO A 132 -8.06 0.43 8.55
N LEU A 133 -7.97 1.05 7.36
CA LEU A 133 -7.12 2.22 7.13
C LEU A 133 -7.50 3.35 8.09
N SER A 134 -6.51 3.86 8.83
CA SER A 134 -6.71 4.91 9.83
C SER A 134 -6.84 6.30 9.21
N LEU A 135 -7.50 7.21 9.92
CA LEU A 135 -7.58 8.63 9.52
C LEU A 135 -6.20 9.29 9.43
N GLN A 136 -5.23 8.89 10.29
CA GLN A 136 -3.86 9.40 10.23
C GLN A 136 -3.14 9.04 8.91
N ASN A 137 -3.61 8.00 8.24
CA ASN A 137 -3.08 7.55 6.95
C ASN A 137 -4.00 7.91 5.76
N ASN A 138 -4.69 9.05 5.86
CA ASN A 138 -5.61 9.54 4.84
C ASN A 138 -6.80 8.58 4.57
N GLY A 139 -7.28 7.91 5.61
CA GLY A 139 -8.39 6.96 5.52
C GLY A 139 -9.78 7.60 5.60
N ASP A 140 -9.90 8.90 5.49
CA ASP A 140 -11.13 9.68 5.57
C ASP A 140 -12.19 9.24 4.54
N TRP A 141 -11.79 8.88 3.34
CA TRP A 141 -12.68 8.30 2.31
C TRP A 141 -13.23 6.91 2.65
N SER A 142 -12.65 6.24 3.66
CA SER A 142 -13.11 4.94 4.14
C SER A 142 -14.16 5.07 5.24
N VAL A 143 -14.38 6.26 5.79
CA VAL A 143 -15.34 6.51 6.87
C VAL A 143 -16.75 6.55 6.31
N PRO A 144 -17.70 5.76 6.86
CA PRO A 144 -19.10 5.86 6.46
C PRO A 144 -19.67 7.27 6.65
N TRP A 145 -20.46 7.74 5.69
CA TRP A 145 -20.97 9.11 5.68
C TRP A 145 -21.70 9.50 6.97
N ALA A 146 -22.50 8.60 7.55
CA ALA A 146 -23.19 8.84 8.81
C ALA A 146 -22.24 9.06 9.99
N GLN A 147 -21.12 8.33 10.02
CA GLN A 147 -20.07 8.49 11.03
C GLN A 147 -19.32 9.81 10.82
N TRP A 148 -19.04 10.17 9.58
CA TRP A 148 -18.40 11.44 9.22
C TRP A 148 -19.28 12.63 9.68
N GLN A 149 -20.58 12.59 9.39
CA GLN A 149 -21.53 13.62 9.83
C GLN A 149 -21.61 13.74 11.36
N ALA A 150 -21.61 12.61 12.08
CA ALA A 150 -21.69 12.60 13.54
C ALA A 150 -20.44 13.23 14.21
N GLY A 151 -19.28 13.21 13.53
CA GLY A 151 -18.05 13.84 13.98
C GLY A 151 -17.87 15.29 13.51
N SER A 152 -18.76 15.79 12.67
CA SER A 152 -18.69 17.16 12.15
C SER A 152 -19.26 18.17 13.12
N ALA A 153 -18.73 19.39 13.13
CA ALA A 153 -19.29 20.48 13.91
C ALA A 153 -20.75 20.77 13.44
N PRO A 154 -21.67 21.09 14.36
CA PRO A 154 -23.00 21.51 13.96
C PRO A 154 -22.92 22.77 13.10
N ALA A 155 -23.76 22.82 12.05
CA ALA A 155 -23.86 23.95 11.15
C ALA A 155 -24.47 25.18 11.85
#